data_a6dde9eaeadcf1aae71191a14182c375
#
_entry.id   a6dde9eaeadcf1aae71191a14182c375
#
_cell.length_a   1.000
_cell.length_b   1.000
_cell.length_c   1.000
_cell.angle_alpha   90.00
_cell.angle_beta   90.00
_cell.angle_gamma   90.00
#
_symmetry.space_group_name_H-M   'P 1'
#
loop_
_entity.id
_entity.type
_entity.pdbx_description
1 polymer ?
#
loop_
_entity_poly.entity_id
_entity_poly.type
_entity_poly.pdbx_seq_one_letter_code
_entity_poly.pdbx_strand_id
1 'polypeptide(L)'
;MKTRDIHITDTTFRDGQQARPPYKKEQMVKLYEMLSRLGGPNGVIRQSEFFLYTKNDRETIDACRNLNLKFPEITGWIRANKGDFRLVKEMGLKETGMLTSSSDYHIFHKQNQTRKQAMDQYVEVVEAALEAGIRPRCHLEDITRADLPGFVFPFVQRLERLTEKQPDNMKVKIRLCDTMGFGLSYPNAAEPRSIPKLIWRLRNECGVTPDRLEWHGHNDFHKVHINGASAWIYGLNALNGTLFGFGERCGNPPLEGAIIEYIAMKGSLSGIDLPVITEMVQYYEKEIGTHLAPNYPFVGKDFNTTRAGIHAGGLRKFEQIYNIFDTTTLLNRPPHVSITDKSGTDGVALWVNDFLGLKGEERLSVMKVAKIQRWVMDQYEIEGRMSSITDEELEEQVKINLPEYYKQHHRN
;
A
#
# COMPACT_ATOMS: atom_id res chain seq x y z
N MET A 1 9.59 18.57 0.34
CA MET A 1 9.69 17.09 0.43
C MET A 1 10.84 16.50 -0.36
N LYS A 2 11.29 17.11 -1.47
CA LYS A 2 12.38 16.57 -2.34
C LYS A 2 13.65 16.15 -1.60
N THR A 3 14.09 16.92 -0.61
CA THR A 3 15.35 16.71 0.13
C THR A 3 15.24 15.80 1.35
N ARG A 4 14.01 15.49 1.84
CA ARG A 4 13.84 14.64 3.03
C ARG A 4 13.97 13.16 2.66
N ASP A 5 14.62 12.39 3.53
CA ASP A 5 14.73 10.92 3.39
C ASP A 5 13.47 10.24 3.90
N ILE A 6 12.38 10.33 3.12
CA ILE A 6 11.16 9.54 3.38
C ILE A 6 11.25 8.20 2.69
N HIS A 7 10.64 7.17 3.29
CA HIS A 7 10.63 5.81 2.76
C HIS A 7 9.40 5.03 3.24
N ILE A 8 9.24 3.85 2.71
CA ILE A 8 8.16 2.91 3.03
C ILE A 8 8.77 1.70 3.73
N THR A 9 8.03 1.12 4.67
CA THR A 9 8.31 -0.20 5.23
C THR A 9 7.12 -1.11 4.96
N ASP A 10 7.39 -2.35 4.67
CA ASP A 10 6.40 -3.37 4.36
C ASP A 10 6.09 -4.23 5.58
N THR A 11 4.83 -4.57 5.76
CA THR A 11 4.36 -5.53 6.77
C THR A 11 3.37 -6.55 6.18
N THR A 12 3.44 -6.78 4.86
CA THR A 12 2.62 -7.78 4.15
C THR A 12 2.77 -9.17 4.75
N PHE A 13 3.98 -9.54 5.14
CA PHE A 13 4.30 -10.87 5.69
C PHE A 13 4.08 -11.00 7.21
N ARG A 14 3.56 -9.95 7.83
CA ARG A 14 3.15 -9.97 9.23
C ARG A 14 1.68 -9.55 9.36
N ASP A 15 1.35 -8.26 9.27
CA ASP A 15 -0.02 -7.77 9.43
C ASP A 15 -0.91 -8.14 8.24
N GLY A 16 -0.38 -8.10 7.04
CA GLY A 16 -1.09 -8.49 5.81
C GLY A 16 -1.57 -9.93 5.79
N GLN A 17 -0.98 -10.82 6.59
CA GLN A 17 -1.43 -12.20 6.72
C GLN A 17 -2.59 -12.40 7.70
N GLN A 18 -2.89 -11.43 8.58
CA GLN A 18 -3.87 -11.61 9.65
C GLN A 18 -5.32 -11.62 9.15
N ALA A 19 -5.60 -10.97 8.01
CA ALA A 19 -6.95 -10.89 7.43
C ALA A 19 -7.22 -11.90 6.30
N ARG A 20 -6.35 -12.89 6.12
CA ARG A 20 -6.42 -13.83 5.02
C ARG A 20 -5.78 -15.17 5.35
N PRO A 21 -6.02 -16.25 4.55
CA PRO A 21 -5.24 -17.46 4.69
C PRO A 21 -3.72 -17.18 4.57
N PRO A 22 -2.88 -17.82 5.39
CA PRO A 22 -1.43 -17.60 5.35
C PRO A 22 -0.85 -17.89 3.96
N TYR A 23 0.12 -17.09 3.55
CA TYR A 23 0.87 -17.38 2.32
C TYR A 23 1.71 -18.64 2.48
N LYS A 24 1.88 -19.36 1.37
CA LYS A 24 2.90 -20.41 1.26
C LYS A 24 4.30 -19.76 1.19
N LYS A 25 5.33 -20.50 1.57
CA LYS A 25 6.72 -20.03 1.52
C LYS A 25 7.09 -19.48 0.12
N GLU A 26 6.80 -20.25 -0.92
CA GLU A 26 7.11 -19.87 -2.31
C GLU A 26 6.41 -18.57 -2.72
N GLN A 27 5.18 -18.37 -2.26
CA GLN A 27 4.41 -17.15 -2.51
C GLN A 27 5.05 -15.94 -1.80
N MET A 28 5.47 -16.08 -0.54
CA MET A 28 6.16 -15.02 0.20
C MET A 28 7.50 -14.65 -0.43
N VAL A 29 8.30 -15.65 -0.84
CA VAL A 29 9.57 -15.43 -1.52
C VAL A 29 9.37 -14.67 -2.84
N LYS A 30 8.37 -15.07 -3.63
CA LYS A 30 8.05 -14.39 -4.90
C LYS A 30 7.58 -12.96 -4.68
N LEU A 31 6.70 -12.73 -3.71
CA LEU A 31 6.24 -11.37 -3.37
C LEU A 31 7.37 -10.50 -2.81
N TYR A 32 8.29 -11.07 -2.03
CA TYR A 32 9.46 -10.35 -1.51
C TYR A 32 10.41 -9.92 -2.64
N GLU A 33 10.64 -10.78 -3.65
CA GLU A 33 11.38 -10.42 -4.86
C GLU A 33 10.69 -9.25 -5.60
N MET A 34 9.37 -9.33 -5.78
CA MET A 34 8.60 -8.28 -6.45
C MET A 34 8.59 -6.96 -5.64
N LEU A 35 8.56 -7.02 -4.29
CA LEU A 35 8.71 -5.84 -3.43
C LEU A 35 10.08 -5.17 -3.61
N SER A 36 11.14 -5.95 -3.81
CA SER A 36 12.47 -5.41 -4.11
C SER A 36 12.49 -4.64 -5.44
N ARG A 37 11.87 -5.19 -6.48
CA ARG A 37 11.73 -4.51 -7.77
C ARG A 37 10.90 -3.23 -7.61
N LEU A 38 9.75 -3.30 -6.93
CA LEU A 38 8.88 -2.16 -6.68
C LEU A 38 9.59 -1.05 -5.90
N GLY A 39 10.36 -1.39 -4.86
CA GLY A 39 11.11 -0.42 -4.07
C GLY A 39 12.32 0.18 -4.79
N GLY A 40 12.80 -0.49 -5.85
CA GLY A 40 13.95 -0.09 -6.64
C GLY A 40 15.29 -0.16 -5.89
N PRO A 41 16.40 0.13 -6.60
CA PRO A 41 17.76 -0.03 -6.05
C PRO A 41 18.09 0.94 -4.91
N ASN A 42 17.34 2.03 -4.80
CA ASN A 42 17.50 3.04 -3.74
C ASN A 42 16.75 2.67 -2.45
N GLY A 43 15.99 1.58 -2.43
CA GLY A 43 15.27 1.08 -1.27
C GLY A 43 14.16 2.03 -0.80
N VAL A 44 13.28 2.46 -1.73
CA VAL A 44 12.08 3.23 -1.36
C VAL A 44 11.20 2.38 -0.46
N ILE A 45 11.08 1.06 -0.72
CA ILE A 45 10.63 0.09 0.28
C ILE A 45 11.89 -0.37 1.02
N ARG A 46 12.09 0.20 2.23
CA ARG A 46 13.34 0.05 2.98
C ARG A 46 13.45 -1.26 3.73
N GLN A 47 12.37 -1.70 4.35
CA GLN A 47 12.32 -2.85 5.23
C GLN A 47 11.06 -3.66 4.99
N SER A 48 11.13 -4.99 5.22
CA SER A 48 9.98 -5.88 5.24
C SER A 48 9.96 -6.68 6.55
N GLU A 49 8.82 -6.67 7.22
CA GLU A 49 8.63 -7.23 8.56
C GLU A 49 7.95 -8.59 8.50
N PHE A 50 8.53 -9.58 9.17
CA PHE A 50 8.07 -10.97 9.19
C PHE A 50 7.68 -11.41 10.60
N PHE A 51 6.72 -12.35 10.69
CA PHE A 51 6.57 -13.19 11.87
C PHE A 51 7.76 -14.17 12.01
N LEU A 52 7.99 -14.63 13.25
CA LEU A 52 9.09 -15.53 13.59
C LEU A 52 8.62 -16.83 14.27
N TYR A 53 7.32 -16.98 14.49
CA TYR A 53 6.79 -17.99 15.40
C TYR A 53 6.72 -19.39 14.79
N THR A 54 6.38 -19.50 13.52
CA THR A 54 6.22 -20.79 12.85
C THR A 54 7.51 -21.25 12.16
N LYS A 55 7.61 -22.54 11.88
CA LYS A 55 8.70 -23.09 11.06
C LYS A 55 8.67 -22.47 9.65
N ASN A 56 7.46 -22.31 9.07
CA ASN A 56 7.27 -21.70 7.76
C ASN A 56 7.80 -20.26 7.70
N ASP A 57 7.54 -19.43 8.74
CA ASP A 57 8.06 -18.06 8.80
C ASP A 57 9.59 -18.05 8.73
N ARG A 58 10.24 -18.88 9.54
CA ARG A 58 11.72 -18.94 9.62
C ARG A 58 12.33 -19.45 8.32
N GLU A 59 11.81 -20.53 7.76
CA GLU A 59 12.27 -21.05 6.45
C GLU A 59 12.07 -20.07 5.31
N THR A 60 10.99 -19.26 5.36
CA THR A 60 10.74 -18.20 4.40
C THR A 60 11.78 -17.08 4.52
N ILE A 61 12.10 -16.65 5.73
CA ILE A 61 13.14 -15.63 5.96
C ILE A 61 14.49 -16.11 5.39
N ASP A 62 14.87 -17.36 5.64
CA ASP A 62 16.12 -17.91 5.10
C ASP A 62 16.11 -17.98 3.56
N ALA A 63 14.97 -18.36 2.97
CA ALA A 63 14.80 -18.35 1.52
C ALA A 63 14.90 -16.94 0.92
N CYS A 64 14.26 -15.94 1.57
CA CYS A 64 14.36 -14.53 1.15
C CYS A 64 15.80 -13.99 1.26
N ARG A 65 16.54 -14.36 2.30
CA ARG A 65 17.96 -13.98 2.45
C ARG A 65 18.84 -14.54 1.33
N ASN A 66 18.56 -15.77 0.89
CA ASN A 66 19.31 -16.42 -0.19
C ASN A 66 19.14 -15.73 -1.55
N LEU A 67 18.14 -14.84 -1.70
CA LEU A 67 18.03 -13.98 -2.88
C LEU A 67 19.10 -12.89 -2.95
N ASN A 68 19.81 -12.65 -1.83
CA ASN A 68 20.86 -11.62 -1.73
C ASN A 68 20.43 -10.23 -2.18
N LEU A 69 19.18 -9.86 -1.98
CA LEU A 69 18.64 -8.54 -2.31
C LEU A 69 19.09 -7.52 -1.26
N LYS A 70 19.48 -6.33 -1.71
CA LYS A 70 19.87 -5.23 -0.81
C LYS A 70 18.66 -4.67 -0.07
N PHE A 71 17.53 -4.55 -0.76
CA PHE A 71 16.27 -4.05 -0.21
C PHE A 71 15.09 -4.90 -0.70
N PRO A 72 14.01 -5.01 0.11
CA PRO A 72 13.90 -4.52 1.49
C PRO A 72 14.79 -5.31 2.47
N GLU A 73 15.27 -4.65 3.53
CA GLU A 73 15.93 -5.32 4.65
C GLU A 73 14.91 -6.16 5.44
N ILE A 74 15.28 -7.37 5.83
CA ILE A 74 14.41 -8.25 6.60
C ILE A 74 14.46 -7.86 8.07
N THR A 75 13.28 -7.62 8.67
CA THR A 75 13.11 -7.38 10.10
C THR A 75 12.11 -8.36 10.69
N GLY A 76 12.22 -8.63 12.01
CA GLY A 76 11.28 -9.46 12.73
C GLY A 76 10.22 -8.67 13.46
N TRP A 77 9.22 -9.40 13.96
CA TRP A 77 8.23 -8.88 14.89
C TRP A 77 7.99 -9.87 16.03
N ILE A 78 7.99 -9.36 17.27
CA ILE A 78 7.72 -10.13 18.48
C ILE A 78 6.82 -9.37 19.43
N ARG A 79 6.21 -10.09 20.38
CA ARG A 79 5.66 -9.47 21.59
C ARG A 79 6.83 -8.97 22.45
N ALA A 80 6.61 -7.89 23.20
CA ALA A 80 7.62 -7.33 24.09
C ALA A 80 7.83 -8.21 25.34
N ASN A 81 8.43 -9.37 25.15
CA ASN A 81 8.85 -10.27 26.23
C ASN A 81 10.18 -10.99 25.89
N LYS A 82 10.94 -11.34 26.91
CA LYS A 82 12.27 -11.97 26.78
C LYS A 82 12.23 -13.36 26.12
N GLY A 83 11.11 -14.10 26.28
CA GLY A 83 10.95 -15.42 25.68
C GLY A 83 10.89 -15.37 24.15
N ASP A 84 10.12 -14.44 23.60
CA ASP A 84 10.01 -14.26 22.15
C ASP A 84 11.29 -13.68 21.56
N PHE A 85 12.04 -12.88 22.30
CA PHE A 85 13.29 -12.28 21.87
C PHE A 85 14.35 -13.31 21.45
N ARG A 86 14.33 -14.52 22.03
CA ARG A 86 15.20 -15.62 21.63
C ARG A 86 15.08 -15.91 20.12
N LEU A 87 13.88 -15.86 19.56
CA LEU A 87 13.63 -16.11 18.13
C LEU A 87 14.38 -15.14 17.23
N VAL A 88 14.48 -13.87 17.64
CA VAL A 88 15.20 -12.84 16.89
C VAL A 88 16.70 -13.15 16.84
N LYS A 89 17.25 -13.59 17.98
CA LYS A 89 18.66 -13.99 18.07
C LYS A 89 18.97 -15.25 17.24
N GLU A 90 18.13 -16.28 17.35
CA GLU A 90 18.26 -17.53 16.59
C GLU A 90 18.23 -17.28 15.08
N MET A 91 17.38 -16.33 14.62
CA MET A 91 17.32 -15.94 13.23
C MET A 91 18.42 -14.96 12.79
N GLY A 92 19.28 -14.50 13.69
CA GLY A 92 20.36 -13.56 13.39
C GLY A 92 19.87 -12.24 12.77
N LEU A 93 18.68 -11.76 13.18
CA LEU A 93 18.13 -10.48 12.71
C LEU A 93 18.81 -9.32 13.42
N LYS A 94 19.01 -8.22 12.69
CA LYS A 94 19.66 -7.00 13.20
C LYS A 94 18.66 -5.99 13.78
N GLU A 95 17.38 -6.11 13.44
CA GLU A 95 16.30 -5.24 13.90
C GLU A 95 15.02 -6.04 14.14
N THR A 96 14.25 -5.70 15.16
CA THR A 96 12.94 -6.30 15.42
C THR A 96 11.94 -5.29 15.92
N GLY A 97 10.69 -5.39 15.43
CA GLY A 97 9.52 -4.78 16.02
C GLY A 97 9.14 -5.45 17.33
N MET A 98 8.73 -4.66 18.31
CA MET A 98 8.28 -5.11 19.63
C MET A 98 6.93 -4.47 19.95
N LEU A 99 5.91 -5.28 20.24
CA LEU A 99 4.58 -4.77 20.56
C LEU A 99 4.58 -4.15 21.97
N THR A 100 4.54 -2.83 22.02
CA THR A 100 4.48 -2.06 23.27
C THR A 100 3.15 -1.30 23.32
N SER A 101 2.13 -1.90 23.91
CA SER A 101 0.80 -1.27 23.99
C SER A 101 0.84 0.02 24.78
N SER A 102 0.16 1.07 24.31
CA SER A 102 0.27 2.41 24.87
C SER A 102 -1.03 2.98 25.45
N SER A 103 -2.20 2.40 25.13
CA SER A 103 -3.48 2.82 25.71
C SER A 103 -3.84 2.07 26.96
N ASP A 104 -4.59 2.72 27.85
CA ASP A 104 -5.13 2.10 29.06
C ASP A 104 -6.03 0.91 28.78
N TYR A 105 -6.74 0.91 27.64
CA TYR A 105 -7.53 -0.24 27.19
C TYR A 105 -6.69 -1.50 27.07
N HIS A 106 -5.49 -1.38 26.51
CA HIS A 106 -4.58 -2.50 26.33
C HIS A 106 -3.80 -2.82 27.61
N ILE A 107 -3.30 -1.80 28.32
CA ILE A 107 -2.48 -1.98 29.52
C ILE A 107 -3.32 -2.60 30.65
N PHE A 108 -4.49 -2.03 30.95
CA PHE A 108 -5.30 -2.49 32.09
C PHE A 108 -6.12 -3.73 31.75
N HIS A 109 -6.83 -3.74 30.61
CA HIS A 109 -7.80 -4.80 30.32
C HIS A 109 -7.21 -5.99 29.54
N LYS A 110 -6.25 -5.76 28.64
CA LYS A 110 -5.63 -6.84 27.86
C LYS A 110 -4.45 -7.47 28.59
N GLN A 111 -3.59 -6.66 29.23
CA GLN A 111 -2.37 -7.12 29.87
C GLN A 111 -2.53 -7.32 31.39
N ASN A 112 -3.59 -6.76 31.98
CA ASN A 112 -3.83 -6.76 33.43
C ASN A 112 -2.64 -6.17 34.24
N GLN A 113 -2.11 -5.04 33.76
CA GLN A 113 -0.93 -4.36 34.30
C GLN A 113 -1.25 -2.90 34.66
N THR A 114 -0.48 -2.34 35.56
CA THR A 114 -0.41 -0.89 35.75
C THR A 114 0.49 -0.27 34.67
N ARG A 115 0.34 1.03 34.40
CA ARG A 115 1.22 1.77 33.47
C ARG A 115 2.71 1.60 33.82
N LYS A 116 3.03 1.61 35.11
CA LYS A 116 4.42 1.42 35.58
C LYS A 116 4.95 0.03 35.24
N GLN A 117 4.16 -1.01 35.54
CA GLN A 117 4.54 -2.40 35.25
C GLN A 117 4.75 -2.63 33.73
N ALA A 118 3.83 -2.13 32.90
CA ALA A 118 3.96 -2.22 31.45
C ALA A 118 5.24 -1.50 30.95
N MET A 119 5.47 -0.28 31.41
CA MET A 119 6.66 0.50 31.04
C MET A 119 7.95 -0.21 31.45
N ASP A 120 8.03 -0.70 32.68
CA ASP A 120 9.22 -1.40 33.17
C ASP A 120 9.50 -2.67 32.36
N GLN A 121 8.47 -3.48 32.08
CA GLN A 121 8.58 -4.68 31.25
C GLN A 121 9.08 -4.34 29.84
N TYR A 122 8.53 -3.31 29.19
CA TYR A 122 8.95 -2.92 27.84
C TYR A 122 10.40 -2.47 27.82
N VAL A 123 10.82 -1.66 28.80
CA VAL A 123 12.19 -1.19 28.91
C VAL A 123 13.16 -2.34 29.09
N GLU A 124 12.86 -3.33 29.94
CA GLU A 124 13.71 -4.51 30.12
C GLU A 124 13.95 -5.29 28.83
N VAL A 125 12.93 -5.39 27.94
CA VAL A 125 13.08 -6.07 26.64
C VAL A 125 13.90 -5.23 25.67
N VAL A 126 13.71 -3.91 25.68
CA VAL A 126 14.50 -2.97 24.89
C VAL A 126 15.99 -3.01 25.30
N GLU A 127 16.29 -2.99 26.59
CA GLU A 127 17.65 -3.12 27.11
C GLU A 127 18.29 -4.44 26.67
N ALA A 128 17.57 -5.56 26.81
CA ALA A 128 18.05 -6.87 26.37
C ALA A 128 18.32 -6.93 24.85
N ALA A 129 17.56 -6.21 24.04
CA ALA A 129 17.78 -6.12 22.61
C ALA A 129 19.06 -5.34 22.30
N LEU A 130 19.24 -4.17 22.93
CA LEU A 130 20.42 -3.33 22.76
C LEU A 130 21.70 -4.07 23.20
N GLU A 131 21.66 -4.75 24.35
CA GLU A 131 22.78 -5.58 24.85
C GLU A 131 23.14 -6.70 23.88
N ALA A 132 22.14 -7.26 23.17
CA ALA A 132 22.37 -8.28 22.17
C ALA A 132 22.83 -7.76 20.81
N GLY A 133 22.97 -6.45 20.63
CA GLY A 133 23.30 -5.83 19.35
C GLY A 133 22.17 -5.88 18.32
N ILE A 134 20.91 -5.92 18.79
CA ILE A 134 19.70 -5.93 17.94
C ILE A 134 18.97 -4.61 18.14
N ARG A 135 18.72 -3.89 17.03
CA ARG A 135 18.01 -2.61 17.08
C ARG A 135 16.54 -2.82 17.42
N PRO A 136 16.01 -2.24 18.50
CA PRO A 136 14.59 -2.34 18.84
C PRO A 136 13.77 -1.28 18.12
N ARG A 137 12.57 -1.66 17.66
CA ARG A 137 11.52 -0.77 17.17
C ARG A 137 10.27 -0.97 18.02
N CYS A 138 9.99 0.00 18.90
CA CYS A 138 8.82 -0.05 19.79
C CYS A 138 7.55 0.33 19.00
N HIS A 139 6.60 -0.59 18.92
CA HIS A 139 5.29 -0.35 18.32
C HIS A 139 4.32 0.15 19.40
N LEU A 140 4.06 1.45 19.42
CA LEU A 140 3.13 2.07 20.39
C LEU A 140 1.69 1.76 19.96
N GLU A 141 1.23 0.53 20.29
CA GLU A 141 -0.11 0.05 19.92
C GLU A 141 -1.18 0.94 20.55
N ASP A 142 -2.16 1.34 19.73
CA ASP A 142 -3.33 2.13 20.10
C ASP A 142 -3.01 3.57 20.58
N ILE A 143 -2.01 4.18 19.93
CA ILE A 143 -1.52 5.50 20.34
C ILE A 143 -2.56 6.62 20.20
N THR A 144 -3.52 6.49 19.27
CA THR A 144 -4.55 7.49 19.02
C THR A 144 -5.67 7.48 20.08
N ARG A 145 -5.59 6.57 21.08
CA ARG A 145 -6.44 6.54 22.27
C ARG A 145 -5.64 6.53 23.58
N ALA A 146 -4.33 6.69 23.47
CA ALA A 146 -3.43 6.66 24.62
C ALA A 146 -3.42 7.99 25.41
N ASP A 147 -3.09 7.91 26.68
CA ASP A 147 -2.77 9.08 27.50
C ASP A 147 -1.34 9.54 27.16
N LEU A 148 -1.23 10.56 26.30
CA LEU A 148 0.07 11.05 25.84
C LEU A 148 0.94 11.58 27.00
N PRO A 149 0.47 12.50 27.88
CA PRO A 149 1.26 13.00 29.01
C PRO A 149 1.50 11.95 30.08
N GLY A 150 0.50 11.13 30.39
CA GLY A 150 0.56 10.19 31.51
C GLY A 150 1.28 8.88 31.25
N PHE A 151 1.46 8.51 29.97
CA PHE A 151 2.16 7.28 29.62
C PHE A 151 3.12 7.42 28.42
N VAL A 152 2.65 7.93 27.29
CA VAL A 152 3.44 7.87 26.04
C VAL A 152 4.71 8.68 26.13
N PHE A 153 4.65 9.96 26.52
CA PHE A 153 5.83 10.81 26.60
C PHE A 153 6.81 10.36 27.68
N PRO A 154 6.41 10.00 28.91
CA PRO A 154 7.33 9.43 29.87
C PRO A 154 8.02 8.16 29.39
N PHE A 155 7.29 7.26 28.70
CA PHE A 155 7.86 6.05 28.11
C PHE A 155 8.88 6.38 27.02
N VAL A 156 8.52 7.22 26.05
CA VAL A 156 9.42 7.64 24.98
C VAL A 156 10.67 8.34 25.51
N GLN A 157 10.54 9.24 26.48
CA GLN A 157 11.69 9.88 27.13
C GLN A 157 12.58 8.87 27.85
N ARG A 158 12.02 7.79 28.41
CA ARG A 158 12.83 6.70 28.96
C ARG A 158 13.60 5.94 27.89
N LEU A 159 12.98 5.68 26.72
CA LEU A 159 13.63 5.08 25.58
C LEU A 159 14.76 6.00 25.03
N GLU A 160 14.54 7.31 24.98
CA GLU A 160 15.58 8.26 24.54
C GLU A 160 16.81 8.22 25.44
N ARG A 161 16.66 8.16 26.75
CA ARG A 161 17.79 7.99 27.68
C ARG A 161 18.60 6.70 27.43
N LEU A 162 17.95 5.61 27.05
CA LEU A 162 18.65 4.38 26.64
C LEU A 162 19.39 4.55 25.30
N THR A 163 18.81 5.35 24.44
CA THR A 163 19.31 5.61 23.09
C THR A 163 20.54 6.53 23.07
N GLU A 164 20.68 7.45 24.03
CA GLU A 164 21.75 8.46 24.08
C GLU A 164 23.16 7.85 23.97
N LYS A 165 23.38 6.69 24.56
CA LYS A 165 24.68 6.00 24.57
C LYS A 165 24.88 5.06 23.39
N GLN A 166 23.90 4.94 22.50
CA GLN A 166 23.93 4.02 21.37
C GLN A 166 24.42 4.72 20.09
N PRO A 167 25.15 4.03 19.22
CA PRO A 167 25.43 4.53 17.88
C PRO A 167 24.13 4.72 17.07
N ASP A 168 24.13 5.59 16.07
CA ASP A 168 22.91 5.98 15.33
C ASP A 168 22.14 4.80 14.75
N ASN A 169 22.84 3.80 14.25
CA ASN A 169 22.23 2.58 13.71
C ASN A 169 21.62 1.65 14.77
N MET A 170 21.83 1.91 16.05
CA MET A 170 21.29 1.14 17.18
C MET A 170 20.27 1.92 18.02
N LYS A 171 20.06 3.19 17.72
CA LYS A 171 19.06 4.00 18.41
C LYS A 171 17.65 3.42 18.22
N VAL A 172 16.88 3.39 19.32
CA VAL A 172 15.52 2.84 19.34
C VAL A 172 14.64 3.55 18.31
N LYS A 173 13.94 2.78 17.48
CA LYS A 173 12.89 3.29 16.60
C LYS A 173 11.52 3.24 17.27
N ILE A 174 10.63 4.10 16.85
CA ILE A 174 9.26 4.21 17.40
C ILE A 174 8.27 4.18 16.24
N ARG A 175 7.39 3.18 16.26
CA ARG A 175 6.26 3.07 15.34
C ARG A 175 4.99 3.54 16.04
N LEU A 176 4.35 4.54 15.48
CA LEU A 176 3.08 5.09 15.93
C LEU A 176 1.94 4.27 15.32
N CYS A 177 1.27 3.47 16.14
CA CYS A 177 0.25 2.55 15.65
C CYS A 177 -1.16 3.11 15.91
N ASP A 178 -1.78 3.63 14.86
CA ASP A 178 -3.20 4.00 14.85
C ASP A 178 -4.06 2.74 14.69
N THR A 179 -4.06 1.93 15.74
CA THR A 179 -4.61 0.57 15.77
C THR A 179 -6.08 0.51 15.36
N MET A 180 -6.85 1.53 15.68
CA MET A 180 -8.29 1.58 15.38
C MET A 180 -8.63 2.50 14.20
N GLY A 181 -7.63 3.00 13.48
CA GLY A 181 -7.85 3.94 12.38
C GLY A 181 -8.48 5.27 12.81
N PHE A 182 -8.31 5.64 14.09
CA PHE A 182 -9.01 6.75 14.72
C PHE A 182 -8.29 8.09 14.59
N GLY A 183 -7.06 8.07 14.06
CA GLY A 183 -6.23 9.24 13.82
C GLY A 183 -6.85 10.27 12.87
N LEU A 184 -6.43 11.52 13.03
CA LEU A 184 -6.87 12.65 12.20
C LEU A 184 -5.67 13.46 11.74
N SER A 185 -5.59 13.68 10.43
CA SER A 185 -4.54 14.49 9.79
C SER A 185 -4.78 15.99 9.91
N TYR A 186 -5.87 16.41 10.51
CA TYR A 186 -6.24 17.82 10.60
C TYR A 186 -5.44 18.53 11.69
N PRO A 187 -4.81 19.71 11.42
CA PRO A 187 -3.96 20.41 12.38
C PRO A 187 -4.66 20.76 13.71
N ASN A 188 -5.96 21.07 13.64
CA ASN A 188 -6.76 21.47 14.80
C ASN A 188 -7.46 20.31 15.52
N ALA A 189 -7.22 19.07 15.11
CA ALA A 189 -7.77 17.91 15.81
C ALA A 189 -7.25 17.87 17.25
N ALA A 190 -8.08 17.34 18.16
CA ALA A 190 -7.71 17.16 19.56
C ALA A 190 -6.75 15.97 19.72
N GLU A 191 -5.87 16.03 20.72
CA GLU A 191 -5.09 14.89 21.19
C GLU A 191 -5.97 13.86 21.90
N PRO A 192 -5.63 12.56 21.84
CA PRO A 192 -4.46 11.97 21.18
C PRO A 192 -4.63 11.67 19.69
N ARG A 193 -5.76 12.03 19.06
CA ARG A 193 -6.11 11.72 17.69
C ARG A 193 -5.32 12.53 16.65
N SER A 194 -4.79 13.69 17.01
CA SER A 194 -4.10 14.61 16.10
C SER A 194 -2.72 14.09 15.69
N ILE A 195 -2.58 13.59 14.47
CA ILE A 195 -1.31 13.15 13.90
C ILE A 195 -0.26 14.29 13.88
N PRO A 196 -0.60 15.51 13.40
CA PRO A 196 0.39 16.59 13.40
C PRO A 196 0.89 16.98 14.78
N LYS A 197 0.00 17.08 15.79
CA LYS A 197 0.39 17.42 17.17
C LYS A 197 1.22 16.29 17.78
N LEU A 198 0.80 15.05 17.62
CA LEU A 198 1.52 13.89 18.13
C LEU A 198 2.96 13.84 17.60
N ILE A 199 3.15 13.96 16.28
CA ILE A 199 4.48 13.96 15.66
C ILE A 199 5.30 15.15 16.13
N TRP A 200 4.70 16.35 16.19
CA TRP A 200 5.37 17.54 16.66
C TRP A 200 5.88 17.39 18.10
N ARG A 201 5.04 16.88 19.00
CA ARG A 201 5.39 16.70 20.42
C ARG A 201 6.48 15.63 20.61
N LEU A 202 6.38 14.49 19.92
CA LEU A 202 7.41 13.45 20.00
C LEU A 202 8.79 13.97 19.53
N ARG A 203 8.80 14.82 18.51
CA ARG A 203 10.03 15.42 18.00
C ARG A 203 10.60 16.52 18.89
N ASN A 204 9.75 17.42 19.37
CA ASN A 204 10.20 18.64 20.02
C ASN A 204 10.23 18.52 21.56
N GLU A 205 9.35 17.72 22.17
CA GLU A 205 9.30 17.53 23.62
C GLU A 205 9.98 16.23 24.07
N CYS A 206 10.02 15.20 23.23
CA CYS A 206 10.69 13.94 23.54
C CYS A 206 12.03 13.76 22.85
N GLY A 207 12.39 14.61 21.86
CA GLY A 207 13.70 14.59 21.19
C GLY A 207 13.86 13.52 20.11
N VAL A 208 12.77 12.83 19.68
CA VAL A 208 12.87 11.77 18.69
C VAL A 208 13.12 12.33 17.29
N THR A 209 14.17 11.87 16.63
CA THR A 209 14.50 12.32 15.27
C THR A 209 13.58 11.69 14.21
N PRO A 210 13.30 12.38 13.08
CA PRO A 210 12.39 11.92 12.04
C PRO A 210 12.67 10.51 11.50
N ASP A 211 13.95 10.15 11.36
CA ASP A 211 14.43 8.87 10.83
C ASP A 211 14.12 7.68 11.73
N ARG A 212 13.77 7.94 12.99
CA ARG A 212 13.38 6.95 13.99
C ARG A 212 11.87 6.86 14.19
N LEU A 213 11.09 7.70 13.53
CA LEU A 213 9.63 7.71 13.59
C LEU A 213 9.02 7.06 12.38
N GLU A 214 8.04 6.19 12.62
CA GLU A 214 7.29 5.45 11.63
C GLU A 214 5.79 5.52 11.92
N TRP A 215 4.95 5.66 10.90
CA TRP A 215 3.50 5.57 11.01
C TRP A 215 2.98 4.23 10.54
N HIS A 216 2.09 3.62 11.31
CA HIS A 216 1.33 2.43 10.95
C HIS A 216 -0.14 2.67 11.32
N GLY A 217 -1.08 2.36 10.43
CA GLY A 217 -2.50 2.61 10.69
C GLY A 217 -3.41 1.53 10.14
N HIS A 218 -4.70 1.64 10.51
CA HIS A 218 -5.77 0.80 9.98
C HIS A 218 -6.88 1.64 9.34
N ASN A 219 -7.71 1.01 8.49
CA ASN A 219 -8.63 1.69 7.59
C ASN A 219 -10.08 1.73 8.09
N ASP A 220 -10.30 1.49 9.37
CA ASP A 220 -11.64 1.39 9.97
C ASP A 220 -12.50 2.65 9.75
N PHE A 221 -11.88 3.79 9.48
CA PHE A 221 -12.56 5.06 9.18
C PHE A 221 -12.22 5.63 7.80
N HIS A 222 -11.79 4.80 6.83
CA HIS A 222 -11.45 5.21 5.45
C HIS A 222 -10.35 6.31 5.34
N LYS A 223 -9.43 6.41 6.32
CA LYS A 223 -8.41 7.45 6.38
C LYS A 223 -6.98 6.94 6.34
N VAL A 224 -6.80 5.63 6.24
CA VAL A 224 -5.48 5.02 6.45
C VAL A 224 -4.43 5.58 5.50
N HIS A 225 -4.76 5.75 4.21
CA HIS A 225 -3.82 6.26 3.21
C HIS A 225 -3.44 7.72 3.50
N ILE A 226 -4.44 8.60 3.65
CA ILE A 226 -4.17 10.02 3.90
C ILE A 226 -3.49 10.26 5.25
N ASN A 227 -3.83 9.50 6.29
CA ASN A 227 -3.15 9.58 7.58
C ASN A 227 -1.67 9.20 7.45
N GLY A 228 -1.36 8.14 6.71
CA GLY A 228 0.02 7.72 6.46
C GLY A 228 0.82 8.73 5.63
N ALA A 229 0.28 9.18 4.51
CA ALA A 229 0.93 10.15 3.64
C ALA A 229 1.15 11.51 4.34
N SER A 230 0.15 11.99 5.09
CA SER A 230 0.29 13.24 5.84
C SER A 230 1.31 13.15 6.99
N ALA A 231 1.51 11.97 7.57
CA ALA A 231 2.54 11.78 8.58
C ALA A 231 3.96 12.09 8.04
N TRP A 232 4.24 11.77 6.78
CA TRP A 232 5.48 12.25 6.12
C TRP A 232 5.57 13.77 6.11
N ILE A 233 4.48 14.47 5.76
CA ILE A 233 4.44 15.94 5.71
C ILE A 233 4.73 16.51 7.09
N TYR A 234 4.15 15.94 8.13
CA TYR A 234 4.29 16.41 9.51
C TYR A 234 5.62 16.03 10.18
N GLY A 235 6.42 15.18 9.56
CA GLY A 235 7.82 15.12 9.98
C GLY A 235 8.35 13.78 10.45
N LEU A 236 7.71 12.67 10.12
CA LEU A 236 8.35 11.36 10.23
C LEU A 236 8.89 10.89 8.88
N ASN A 237 9.78 9.90 8.86
CA ASN A 237 10.40 9.45 7.63
C ASN A 237 9.82 8.15 7.08
N ALA A 238 9.24 7.28 7.92
CA ALA A 238 8.77 5.97 7.50
C ALA A 238 7.25 5.84 7.52
N LEU A 239 6.66 5.34 6.44
CA LEU A 239 5.27 4.89 6.36
C LEU A 239 5.25 3.36 6.23
N ASN A 240 4.54 2.69 7.13
CA ASN A 240 4.35 1.25 7.11
C ASN A 240 3.04 0.88 6.45
N GLY A 241 3.10 -0.05 5.49
CA GLY A 241 1.93 -0.50 4.73
C GLY A 241 2.03 -1.97 4.32
N THR A 242 1.03 -2.43 3.58
CA THR A 242 0.91 -3.78 3.05
C THR A 242 0.51 -3.77 1.58
N LEU A 243 0.86 -4.81 0.84
CA LEU A 243 0.36 -4.98 -0.53
C LEU A 243 -1.17 -4.97 -0.52
N PHE A 244 -1.73 -4.10 -1.36
CA PHE A 244 -3.18 -3.92 -1.56
C PHE A 244 -3.96 -3.59 -0.29
N GLY A 245 -3.26 -3.06 0.73
CA GLY A 245 -3.89 -2.69 1.99
C GLY A 245 -4.40 -3.86 2.83
N PHE A 246 -4.03 -5.12 2.53
CA PHE A 246 -4.43 -6.25 3.37
C PHE A 246 -3.92 -6.09 4.80
N GLY A 247 -4.74 -6.47 5.78
CA GLY A 247 -4.40 -6.39 7.21
C GLY A 247 -5.61 -6.58 8.09
N GLU A 248 -5.42 -6.55 9.39
CA GLU A 248 -6.52 -6.73 10.36
C GLU A 248 -7.73 -5.84 10.05
N ARG A 249 -8.93 -6.40 10.18
CA ARG A 249 -10.24 -5.76 9.97
C ARG A 249 -10.35 -5.10 8.58
N CYS A 250 -10.26 -3.76 8.51
CA CYS A 250 -10.39 -2.99 7.26
C CYS A 250 -9.06 -2.73 6.54
N GLY A 251 -7.94 -3.26 7.05
CA GLY A 251 -6.64 -3.24 6.41
C GLY A 251 -5.72 -2.09 6.80
N ASN A 252 -4.56 -2.05 6.15
CA ASN A 252 -3.44 -1.14 6.37
C ASN A 252 -3.30 -0.09 5.25
N PRO A 253 -2.34 0.85 5.34
CA PRO A 253 -1.98 1.69 4.20
C PRO A 253 -1.58 0.83 3.00
N PRO A 254 -2.20 1.01 1.82
CA PRO A 254 -1.85 0.25 0.63
C PRO A 254 -0.48 0.69 0.09
N LEU A 255 0.44 -0.26 -0.10
CA LEU A 255 1.80 0.02 -0.56
C LEU A 255 1.83 0.68 -1.94
N GLU A 256 0.99 0.23 -2.86
CA GLU A 256 0.88 0.83 -4.20
C GLU A 256 0.45 2.29 -4.13
N GLY A 257 -0.50 2.61 -3.26
CA GLY A 257 -0.90 4.01 -3.01
C GLY A 257 0.23 4.82 -2.38
N ALA A 258 0.94 4.25 -1.41
CA ALA A 258 2.08 4.91 -0.76
C ALA A 258 3.24 5.17 -1.73
N ILE A 259 3.51 4.26 -2.67
CA ILE A 259 4.52 4.44 -3.73
C ILE A 259 4.13 5.58 -4.68
N ILE A 260 2.88 5.64 -5.12
CA ILE A 260 2.39 6.72 -6.00
C ILE A 260 2.50 8.07 -5.27
N GLU A 261 2.10 8.13 -4.01
CA GLU A 261 2.22 9.35 -3.18
C GLU A 261 3.70 9.75 -2.96
N TYR A 262 4.59 8.77 -2.72
CA TYR A 262 6.03 9.01 -2.63
C TYR A 262 6.56 9.66 -3.92
N ILE A 263 6.21 9.12 -5.09
CA ILE A 263 6.62 9.67 -6.39
C ILE A 263 6.11 11.10 -6.55
N ALA A 264 4.85 11.37 -6.21
CA ALA A 264 4.26 12.71 -6.28
C ALA A 264 5.00 13.69 -5.37
N MET A 265 5.33 13.29 -4.13
CA MET A 265 6.06 14.14 -3.18
C MET A 265 7.53 14.38 -3.56
N LYS A 266 8.19 13.37 -4.15
CA LYS A 266 9.61 13.45 -4.54
C LYS A 266 9.81 14.05 -5.92
N GLY A 267 8.83 13.94 -6.81
CA GLY A 267 8.89 14.37 -8.20
C GLY A 267 9.86 13.52 -9.03
N SER A 268 10.06 12.25 -8.65
CA SER A 268 10.97 11.31 -9.31
C SER A 268 10.57 9.88 -9.05
N LEU A 269 10.73 9.00 -10.05
CA LEU A 269 10.53 7.56 -9.91
C LEU A 269 11.59 6.89 -9.02
N SER A 270 12.77 7.50 -8.84
CA SER A 270 13.84 6.95 -7.96
C SER A 270 14.26 5.51 -8.28
N GLY A 271 14.07 5.04 -9.50
CA GLY A 271 14.32 3.66 -9.93
C GLY A 271 13.25 2.65 -9.54
N ILE A 272 12.07 3.11 -9.14
CA ILE A 272 10.88 2.29 -8.85
C ILE A 272 10.40 1.60 -10.13
N ASP A 273 10.11 0.29 -10.07
CA ASP A 273 9.50 -0.50 -11.15
C ASP A 273 7.98 -0.56 -10.93
N LEU A 274 7.25 0.47 -11.37
CA LEU A 274 5.79 0.53 -11.19
C LEU A 274 5.00 -0.56 -11.92
N PRO A 275 5.36 -1.01 -13.15
CA PRO A 275 4.67 -2.11 -13.82
C PRO A 275 4.56 -3.38 -12.99
N VAL A 276 5.48 -3.63 -12.06
CA VAL A 276 5.44 -4.79 -11.17
C VAL A 276 4.18 -4.83 -10.29
N ILE A 277 3.52 -3.69 -10.05
CA ILE A 277 2.24 -3.65 -9.33
C ILE A 277 1.18 -4.46 -10.07
N THR A 278 1.11 -4.34 -11.39
CA THR A 278 0.19 -5.11 -12.23
C THR A 278 0.56 -6.60 -12.26
N GLU A 279 1.85 -6.93 -12.29
CA GLU A 279 2.32 -8.32 -12.17
C GLU A 279 1.92 -8.92 -10.81
N MET A 280 2.02 -8.15 -9.72
CA MET A 280 1.58 -8.59 -8.37
C MET A 280 0.08 -8.88 -8.33
N VAL A 281 -0.77 -8.03 -8.94
CA VAL A 281 -2.22 -8.30 -9.02
C VAL A 281 -2.48 -9.62 -9.73
N GLN A 282 -1.86 -9.83 -10.91
CA GLN A 282 -2.01 -11.07 -11.66
C GLN A 282 -1.55 -12.29 -10.85
N TYR A 283 -0.47 -12.16 -10.11
CA TYR A 283 0.03 -13.21 -9.22
C TYR A 283 -0.96 -13.51 -8.08
N TYR A 284 -1.55 -12.48 -7.46
CA TYR A 284 -2.58 -12.66 -6.43
C TYR A 284 -3.81 -13.38 -6.98
N GLU A 285 -4.27 -13.02 -8.15
CA GLU A 285 -5.46 -13.64 -8.76
C GLU A 285 -5.21 -15.08 -9.20
N LYS A 286 -4.09 -15.35 -9.88
CA LYS A 286 -3.79 -16.66 -10.46
C LYS A 286 -3.21 -17.66 -9.48
N GLU A 287 -2.24 -17.24 -8.66
CA GLU A 287 -1.43 -18.15 -7.83
C GLU A 287 -1.85 -18.15 -6.35
N ILE A 288 -2.45 -17.06 -5.87
CA ILE A 288 -2.91 -16.94 -4.50
C ILE A 288 -4.43 -17.13 -4.39
N GLY A 289 -5.17 -16.90 -5.48
CA GLY A 289 -6.63 -17.03 -5.52
C GLY A 289 -7.34 -15.90 -4.80
N THR A 290 -6.74 -14.71 -4.75
CA THR A 290 -7.35 -13.52 -4.12
C THR A 290 -7.63 -12.48 -5.17
N HIS A 291 -8.91 -12.09 -5.31
CA HIS A 291 -9.35 -11.06 -6.24
C HIS A 291 -9.52 -9.72 -5.52
N LEU A 292 -9.10 -8.64 -6.19
CA LEU A 292 -9.30 -7.28 -5.71
C LEU A 292 -10.64 -6.73 -6.20
N ALA A 293 -11.18 -5.74 -5.47
CA ALA A 293 -12.38 -5.05 -5.92
C ALA A 293 -12.15 -4.43 -7.32
N PRO A 294 -13.11 -4.57 -8.27
CA PRO A 294 -12.91 -4.06 -9.64
C PRO A 294 -12.52 -2.58 -9.71
N ASN A 295 -13.04 -1.76 -8.82
CA ASN A 295 -12.80 -0.32 -8.71
C ASN A 295 -11.69 0.05 -7.72
N TYR A 296 -10.86 -0.90 -7.30
CA TYR A 296 -9.77 -0.61 -6.37
C TYR A 296 -8.75 0.32 -7.05
N PRO A 297 -8.30 1.42 -6.40
CA PRO A 297 -7.38 2.37 -7.01
C PRO A 297 -6.09 1.71 -7.54
N PHE A 298 -5.66 2.11 -8.74
CA PHE A 298 -4.46 1.65 -9.46
C PHE A 298 -4.45 0.18 -9.91
N VAL A 299 -5.11 -0.71 -9.21
CA VAL A 299 -4.93 -2.16 -9.35
C VAL A 299 -6.20 -2.93 -9.71
N GLY A 300 -7.38 -2.41 -9.40
CA GLY A 300 -8.66 -3.02 -9.79
C GLY A 300 -8.80 -3.09 -11.31
N LYS A 301 -9.51 -4.09 -11.82
CA LYS A 301 -9.66 -4.27 -13.27
C LYS A 301 -10.34 -3.08 -13.96
N ASP A 302 -11.16 -2.33 -13.24
CA ASP A 302 -11.94 -1.19 -13.75
C ASP A 302 -11.39 0.18 -13.30
N PHE A 303 -10.22 0.25 -12.64
CA PHE A 303 -9.75 1.49 -12.02
C PHE A 303 -9.61 2.67 -13.01
N ASN A 304 -9.21 2.39 -14.26
CA ASN A 304 -9.08 3.36 -15.34
C ASN A 304 -10.10 3.14 -16.48
N THR A 305 -11.24 2.52 -16.15
CA THR A 305 -12.31 2.25 -17.11
C THR A 305 -13.32 3.39 -17.15
N THR A 306 -13.53 3.95 -18.32
CA THR A 306 -14.52 5.00 -18.59
C THR A 306 -15.80 4.39 -19.20
N ARG A 307 -16.96 4.82 -18.73
CA ARG A 307 -18.28 4.36 -19.23
C ARG A 307 -19.10 5.50 -19.83
N ALA A 308 -18.91 6.75 -19.37
CA ALA A 308 -19.68 7.89 -19.84
C ALA A 308 -19.12 8.41 -21.17
N GLY A 309 -20.03 8.64 -22.15
CA GLY A 309 -19.65 9.11 -23.50
C GLY A 309 -18.89 10.43 -23.51
N ILE A 310 -19.24 11.38 -22.61
CA ILE A 310 -18.52 12.65 -22.50
C ILE A 310 -17.06 12.45 -22.05
N HIS A 311 -16.80 11.50 -21.15
CA HIS A 311 -15.45 11.16 -20.71
C HIS A 311 -14.67 10.43 -21.82
N ALA A 312 -15.31 9.48 -22.50
CA ALA A 312 -14.72 8.80 -23.65
C ALA A 312 -14.38 9.77 -24.76
N GLY A 313 -15.27 10.75 -25.04
CA GLY A 313 -15.00 11.83 -26.00
C GLY A 313 -13.80 12.70 -25.60
N GLY A 314 -13.61 12.94 -24.29
CA GLY A 314 -12.43 13.62 -23.75
C GLY A 314 -11.15 12.83 -23.95
N LEU A 315 -11.11 11.56 -23.55
CA LEU A 315 -9.98 10.66 -23.73
C LEU A 315 -9.56 10.54 -25.22
N ARG A 316 -10.56 10.45 -26.12
CA ARG A 316 -10.32 10.42 -27.57
C ARG A 316 -9.61 11.68 -28.10
N LYS A 317 -9.90 12.84 -27.53
CA LYS A 317 -9.26 14.10 -27.90
C LYS A 317 -7.85 14.24 -27.33
N PHE A 318 -7.72 13.96 -26.03
CA PHE A 318 -6.47 14.07 -25.33
C PHE A 318 -6.57 13.28 -23.99
N GLU A 319 -5.75 12.23 -23.83
CA GLU A 319 -5.86 11.29 -22.71
C GLU A 319 -5.77 11.97 -21.34
N GLN A 320 -4.89 12.98 -21.20
CA GLN A 320 -4.69 13.69 -19.93
C GLN A 320 -5.91 14.51 -19.43
N ILE A 321 -6.98 14.60 -20.23
CA ILE A 321 -8.23 15.20 -19.75
C ILE A 321 -8.81 14.38 -18.57
N TYR A 322 -8.66 13.05 -18.59
CA TYR A 322 -9.19 12.15 -17.57
C TYR A 322 -8.15 11.19 -16.98
N ASN A 323 -6.92 11.19 -17.48
CA ASN A 323 -5.79 10.47 -16.90
C ASN A 323 -4.71 11.47 -16.50
N ILE A 324 -4.47 11.62 -15.20
CA ILE A 324 -3.47 12.58 -14.67
C ILE A 324 -2.02 12.15 -14.95
N PHE A 325 -1.79 10.89 -15.27
CA PHE A 325 -0.51 10.32 -15.67
C PHE A 325 -0.71 9.17 -16.66
N ASP A 326 0.31 8.85 -17.44
CA ASP A 326 0.28 7.75 -18.41
C ASP A 326 0.25 6.38 -17.71
N THR A 327 -0.96 5.82 -17.57
CA THR A 327 -1.18 4.52 -16.93
C THR A 327 -0.67 3.35 -17.77
N THR A 328 -0.54 3.53 -19.10
CA THR A 328 0.06 2.53 -19.99
C THR A 328 1.54 2.37 -19.69
N THR A 329 2.30 3.46 -19.70
CA THR A 329 3.75 3.42 -19.44
C THR A 329 4.07 3.08 -17.99
N LEU A 330 3.35 3.68 -17.01
CA LEU A 330 3.71 3.56 -15.60
C LEU A 330 3.18 2.29 -14.93
N LEU A 331 2.04 1.77 -15.37
CA LEU A 331 1.40 0.60 -14.74
C LEU A 331 1.21 -0.59 -15.70
N ASN A 332 1.57 -0.44 -16.97
CA ASN A 332 1.21 -1.40 -18.04
C ASN A 332 -0.32 -1.64 -18.08
N ARG A 333 -1.11 -0.57 -17.93
CA ARG A 333 -2.58 -0.59 -17.87
C ARG A 333 -3.17 0.55 -18.71
N PRO A 334 -3.37 0.32 -20.02
CA PRO A 334 -3.98 1.34 -20.87
C PRO A 334 -5.39 1.70 -20.39
N PRO A 335 -5.84 2.94 -20.62
CA PRO A 335 -7.23 3.32 -20.39
C PRO A 335 -8.18 2.41 -21.18
N HIS A 336 -9.29 2.05 -20.57
CA HIS A 336 -10.31 1.22 -21.20
C HIS A 336 -11.66 1.95 -21.25
N VAL A 337 -12.46 1.65 -22.29
CA VAL A 337 -13.82 2.16 -22.41
C VAL A 337 -14.79 0.97 -22.38
N SER A 338 -15.58 0.90 -21.33
CA SER A 338 -16.65 -0.09 -21.22
C SER A 338 -17.94 0.49 -21.79
N ILE A 339 -18.57 -0.23 -22.70
CA ILE A 339 -19.74 0.26 -23.42
C ILE A 339 -21.04 -0.10 -22.69
N THR A 340 -21.87 0.93 -22.48
CA THR A 340 -23.22 0.85 -21.90
C THR A 340 -24.15 1.81 -22.64
N ASP A 341 -25.40 1.89 -22.23
CA ASP A 341 -26.37 2.90 -22.70
C ASP A 341 -25.90 4.37 -22.48
N LYS A 342 -24.93 4.59 -21.58
CA LYS A 342 -24.38 5.92 -21.25
C LYS A 342 -23.12 6.28 -22.04
N SER A 343 -22.59 5.36 -22.83
CA SER A 343 -21.29 5.56 -23.51
C SER A 343 -21.36 6.49 -24.72
N GLY A 344 -22.54 6.65 -25.32
CA GLY A 344 -22.73 7.47 -26.49
C GLY A 344 -21.93 7.01 -27.72
N THR A 345 -22.02 7.74 -28.84
CA THR A 345 -21.32 7.41 -30.07
C THR A 345 -19.79 7.60 -29.92
N ASP A 346 -19.35 8.55 -29.10
CA ASP A 346 -17.93 8.78 -28.83
C ASP A 346 -17.28 7.61 -28.10
N GLY A 347 -18.00 6.99 -27.14
CA GLY A 347 -17.51 5.81 -26.44
C GLY A 347 -17.34 4.62 -27.36
N VAL A 348 -18.34 4.36 -28.20
CA VAL A 348 -18.27 3.28 -29.22
C VAL A 348 -17.14 3.54 -30.22
N ALA A 349 -16.98 4.80 -30.69
CA ALA A 349 -15.92 5.16 -31.60
C ALA A 349 -14.54 4.97 -30.96
N LEU A 350 -14.37 5.32 -29.69
CA LEU A 350 -13.10 5.10 -28.99
C LEU A 350 -12.78 3.63 -28.87
N TRP A 351 -13.72 2.82 -28.38
CA TRP A 351 -13.56 1.39 -28.25
C TRP A 351 -13.20 0.71 -29.60
N VAL A 352 -13.92 1.04 -30.67
CA VAL A 352 -13.71 0.46 -32.00
C VAL A 352 -12.31 0.84 -32.55
N ASN A 353 -11.89 2.09 -32.38
CA ASN A 353 -10.58 2.54 -32.84
C ASN A 353 -9.44 1.84 -32.07
N ASP A 354 -9.59 1.71 -30.77
CA ASP A 354 -8.60 1.03 -29.92
C ASP A 354 -8.54 -0.46 -30.23
N PHE A 355 -9.66 -1.13 -30.40
CA PHE A 355 -9.76 -2.52 -30.81
C PHE A 355 -9.08 -2.77 -32.16
N LEU A 356 -9.29 -1.89 -33.16
CA LEU A 356 -8.70 -1.99 -34.48
C LEU A 356 -7.26 -1.42 -34.54
N GLY A 357 -6.70 -0.91 -33.45
CA GLY A 357 -5.35 -0.34 -33.40
C GLY A 357 -5.17 0.96 -34.21
N LEU A 358 -6.27 1.65 -34.55
CA LEU A 358 -6.23 2.84 -35.41
C LEU A 358 -5.82 4.08 -34.64
N LYS A 359 -4.82 4.81 -35.18
CA LYS A 359 -4.23 5.99 -34.52
C LYS A 359 -4.23 7.22 -35.44
N GLY A 360 -4.21 8.41 -34.82
CA GLY A 360 -4.11 9.67 -35.58
C GLY A 360 -5.20 9.83 -36.63
N GLU A 361 -4.80 10.07 -37.88
CA GLU A 361 -5.71 10.29 -39.00
C GLU A 361 -6.46 9.03 -39.50
N GLU A 362 -5.98 7.84 -39.10
CA GLU A 362 -6.63 6.57 -39.46
C GLU A 362 -7.88 6.30 -38.61
N ARG A 363 -8.09 7.05 -37.53
CA ARG A 363 -9.22 6.88 -36.62
C ARG A 363 -10.56 7.07 -37.32
N LEU A 364 -11.44 6.12 -37.12
CA LEU A 364 -12.83 6.19 -37.61
C LEU A 364 -13.59 7.29 -36.89
N SER A 365 -14.36 8.04 -37.66
CA SER A 365 -15.27 9.06 -37.13
C SER A 365 -16.49 8.42 -36.44
N VAL A 366 -17.16 9.17 -35.59
CA VAL A 366 -18.41 8.77 -34.90
C VAL A 366 -19.49 8.31 -35.88
N MET A 367 -19.52 8.88 -37.10
CA MET A 367 -20.50 8.51 -38.13
C MET A 367 -20.28 7.07 -38.65
N LYS A 368 -19.02 6.61 -38.71
CA LYS A 368 -18.69 5.27 -39.17
C LYS A 368 -19.18 4.18 -38.22
N VAL A 369 -19.26 4.47 -36.93
CA VAL A 369 -19.67 3.52 -35.88
C VAL A 369 -21.15 3.68 -35.48
N ALA A 370 -21.91 4.56 -36.13
CA ALA A 370 -23.29 4.87 -35.76
C ALA A 370 -24.23 3.65 -35.75
N LYS A 371 -24.00 2.66 -36.61
CA LYS A 371 -24.81 1.42 -36.64
C LYS A 371 -24.51 0.57 -35.40
N ILE A 372 -23.26 0.49 -34.96
CA ILE A 372 -22.86 -0.24 -33.74
C ILE A 372 -23.46 0.46 -32.53
N GLN A 373 -23.40 1.81 -32.47
CA GLN A 373 -24.05 2.58 -31.42
C GLN A 373 -25.55 2.33 -31.34
N ARG A 374 -26.26 2.26 -32.46
CA ARG A 374 -27.70 1.96 -32.49
C ARG A 374 -27.95 0.57 -31.91
N TRP A 375 -27.19 -0.43 -32.34
CA TRP A 375 -27.31 -1.78 -31.80
C TRP A 375 -27.08 -1.81 -30.28
N VAL A 376 -26.09 -1.06 -29.77
CA VAL A 376 -25.85 -0.92 -28.34
C VAL A 376 -27.10 -0.38 -27.64
N MET A 377 -27.72 0.70 -28.15
CA MET A 377 -28.92 1.26 -27.53
C MET A 377 -30.08 0.27 -27.54
N ASP A 378 -30.27 -0.44 -28.65
CA ASP A 378 -31.35 -1.47 -28.79
C ASP A 378 -31.22 -2.55 -27.72
N GLN A 379 -29.99 -2.95 -27.33
CA GLN A 379 -29.77 -3.94 -26.24
C GLN A 379 -30.35 -3.45 -24.90
N TYR A 380 -30.34 -2.17 -24.62
CA TYR A 380 -30.86 -1.61 -23.37
C TYR A 380 -32.33 -1.21 -23.47
N GLU A 381 -32.73 -0.57 -24.55
CA GLU A 381 -34.04 0.00 -24.70
C GLU A 381 -35.10 -1.07 -25.12
N ILE A 382 -34.71 -2.06 -25.91
CA ILE A 382 -35.59 -3.08 -26.41
C ILE A 382 -35.45 -4.42 -25.66
N GLU A 383 -34.18 -4.87 -25.50
CA GLU A 383 -33.90 -6.17 -24.88
C GLU A 383 -33.81 -6.10 -23.34
N GLY A 384 -33.83 -4.89 -22.74
CA GLY A 384 -33.83 -4.69 -21.29
C GLY A 384 -32.53 -5.09 -20.57
N ARG A 385 -31.41 -5.02 -21.25
CA ARG A 385 -30.10 -5.41 -20.72
C ARG A 385 -29.73 -4.59 -19.47
N MET A 386 -29.14 -5.27 -18.46
CA MET A 386 -28.70 -4.69 -17.19
C MET A 386 -27.17 -4.71 -17.00
N SER A 387 -26.40 -5.30 -17.93
CA SER A 387 -24.94 -5.43 -17.89
C SER A 387 -24.28 -4.58 -18.98
N SER A 388 -22.98 -4.30 -18.84
CA SER A 388 -22.19 -3.71 -19.95
C SER A 388 -22.18 -4.66 -21.16
N ILE A 389 -22.01 -4.10 -22.35
CA ILE A 389 -21.70 -4.87 -23.55
C ILE A 389 -20.31 -5.48 -23.40
N THR A 390 -20.14 -6.74 -23.73
CA THR A 390 -18.81 -7.38 -23.65
C THR A 390 -17.95 -7.05 -24.88
N ASP A 391 -16.64 -7.24 -24.73
CA ASP A 391 -15.71 -6.99 -25.83
C ASP A 391 -15.96 -7.98 -27.01
N GLU A 392 -16.35 -9.22 -26.70
CA GLU A 392 -16.68 -10.22 -27.72
C GLU A 392 -17.94 -9.84 -28.52
N GLU A 393 -18.95 -9.29 -27.84
CA GLU A 393 -20.17 -8.80 -28.49
C GLU A 393 -19.87 -7.60 -29.40
N LEU A 394 -19.03 -6.68 -28.92
CA LEU A 394 -18.58 -5.52 -29.71
C LEU A 394 -17.73 -5.94 -30.92
N GLU A 395 -16.82 -6.89 -30.73
CA GLU A 395 -16.03 -7.48 -31.82
C GLU A 395 -16.93 -8.05 -32.91
N GLU A 396 -17.98 -8.80 -32.52
CA GLU A 396 -18.94 -9.33 -33.50
C GLU A 396 -19.65 -8.21 -34.27
N GLN A 397 -20.01 -7.12 -33.58
CA GLN A 397 -20.60 -5.95 -34.25
C GLN A 397 -19.62 -5.24 -35.18
N VAL A 398 -18.32 -5.24 -34.87
CA VAL A 398 -17.28 -4.74 -35.79
C VAL A 398 -17.15 -5.62 -37.02
N LYS A 399 -17.18 -6.96 -36.87
CA LYS A 399 -17.18 -7.90 -38.01
C LYS A 399 -18.36 -7.66 -38.96
N ILE A 400 -19.54 -7.44 -38.40
CA ILE A 400 -20.78 -7.23 -39.16
C ILE A 400 -20.77 -5.86 -39.86
N ASN A 401 -20.47 -4.79 -39.14
CA ASN A 401 -20.67 -3.43 -39.60
C ASN A 401 -19.41 -2.77 -40.23
N LEU A 402 -18.22 -3.31 -39.97
CA LEU A 402 -16.93 -2.80 -40.43
C LEU A 402 -16.02 -3.92 -40.96
N PRO A 403 -16.50 -4.82 -41.82
CA PRO A 403 -15.81 -6.05 -42.21
C PRO A 403 -14.42 -5.79 -42.90
N GLU A 404 -14.27 -4.69 -43.60
CA GLU A 404 -13.01 -4.35 -44.25
C GLU A 404 -11.91 -4.00 -43.23
N TYR A 405 -12.25 -3.19 -42.21
CA TYR A 405 -11.34 -2.81 -41.11
C TYR A 405 -11.00 -4.02 -40.26
N TYR A 406 -11.98 -4.87 -39.95
CA TYR A 406 -11.76 -6.09 -39.19
C TYR A 406 -10.77 -7.04 -39.90
N LYS A 407 -10.96 -7.28 -41.20
CA LYS A 407 -10.06 -8.11 -41.99
C LYS A 407 -8.63 -7.55 -42.08
N GLN A 408 -8.49 -6.22 -42.15
CA GLN A 408 -7.20 -5.57 -42.16
C GLN A 408 -6.46 -5.72 -40.82
N HIS A 409 -7.16 -5.55 -39.73
CA HIS A 409 -6.62 -5.71 -38.35
C HIS A 409 -6.11 -7.13 -38.07
N HIS A 410 -6.82 -8.17 -38.55
CA HIS A 410 -6.42 -9.57 -38.34
C HIS A 410 -5.45 -10.14 -39.37
N ARG A 411 -4.98 -9.32 -40.33
CA ARG A 411 -3.93 -9.69 -41.30
C ARG A 411 -2.52 -9.25 -40.86
N ASN A 412 -2.45 -8.39 -39.86
CA ASN A 412 -1.21 -7.92 -39.24
C ASN A 412 -1.02 -8.60 -37.87
#